data_823ffce8482d6f925c591caf6f58d180
#
_entry.id   823ffce8482d6f925c591caf6f58d180
#
_cell.length_a   1.000
_cell.length_b   1.000
_cell.length_c   1.000
_cell.angle_alpha   90.00
_cell.angle_beta   90.00
_cell.angle_gamma   90.00
#
_symmetry.space_group_name_H-M   'P 1'
#
loop_
_entity.id
_entity.type
_entity.pdbx_description
1 polymer ?
#
loop_
_entity_poly.entity_id
_entity_poly.type
_entity_poly.pdbx_seq_one_letter_code
_entity_poly.pdbx_strand_id
1 'polypeptide(L)'
;MTVGEQTDKVFIPDSIFFVLTEIYGLDQGIRNMSLAQSRKDKNVREYIRKVDSVNFVRACGIVAKYGWIDEKCVRGKYADVESVKSSLYAIFLHNPQEFRNDSIRRLLIAEVKKSNLSPQAYLLFLDKYFVVCEKKTVLNSSFKVWLDKPFVKKEDKQLSDSIMKEVGLSTLPDSIFK
;
A
#
# COMPACT_ATOMS: atom_id res chain seq x y z
N MET A 1 17.17 19.97 27.72
CA MET A 1 17.12 20.58 26.39
C MET A 1 17.09 19.42 25.39
N THR A 2 15.93 19.07 24.91
CA THR A 2 15.75 18.03 23.87
C THR A 2 16.01 18.67 22.53
N VAL A 3 17.13 18.31 21.91
CA VAL A 3 17.44 18.66 20.52
C VAL A 3 16.42 17.89 19.66
N GLY A 4 15.41 18.59 19.20
CA GLY A 4 14.47 18.03 18.21
C GLY A 4 15.26 17.75 16.94
N GLU A 5 15.36 16.49 16.54
CA GLU A 5 15.81 16.10 15.21
C GLU A 5 14.91 16.76 14.18
N GLN A 6 15.40 17.83 13.62
CA GLN A 6 14.82 18.47 12.44
C GLN A 6 15.13 17.53 11.27
N THR A 7 14.24 16.57 11.01
CA THR A 7 14.32 15.77 9.80
C THR A 7 14.22 16.75 8.62
N ASP A 8 15.31 16.88 7.86
CA ASP A 8 15.34 17.64 6.62
C ASP A 8 14.20 17.13 5.72
N LYS A 9 13.12 17.92 5.65
CA LYS A 9 11.96 17.58 4.82
C LYS A 9 12.39 17.66 3.37
N VAL A 10 12.35 16.52 2.70
CA VAL A 10 12.62 16.43 1.26
C VAL A 10 11.66 17.37 0.53
N PHE A 11 12.22 18.28 -0.27
CA PHE A 11 11.43 19.17 -1.12
C PHE A 11 10.72 18.34 -2.20
N ILE A 12 9.39 18.41 -2.24
CA ILE A 12 8.56 17.75 -3.23
C ILE A 12 8.13 18.79 -4.28
N PRO A 13 8.63 18.68 -5.53
CA PRO A 13 8.25 19.61 -6.59
C PRO A 13 6.77 19.50 -6.95
N ASP A 14 6.16 20.60 -7.36
CA ASP A 14 4.75 20.65 -7.84
C ASP A 14 4.47 19.59 -8.92
N SER A 15 5.45 19.34 -9.81
CA SER A 15 5.34 18.32 -10.85
C SER A 15 5.04 16.93 -10.33
N ILE A 16 5.47 16.58 -9.11
CA ILE A 16 5.17 15.28 -8.49
C ILE A 16 3.70 15.21 -8.08
N PHE A 17 3.12 16.29 -7.60
CA PHE A 17 1.68 16.32 -7.28
C PHE A 17 0.82 16.15 -8.54
N PHE A 18 1.24 16.68 -9.69
CA PHE A 18 0.57 16.39 -10.98
C PHE A 18 0.69 14.91 -11.35
N VAL A 19 1.87 14.31 -11.19
CA VAL A 19 2.06 12.89 -11.46
C VAL A 19 1.19 12.04 -10.53
N LEU A 20 1.10 12.37 -9.25
CA LEU A 20 0.24 11.67 -8.29
C LEU A 20 -1.24 11.76 -8.68
N THR A 21 -1.69 12.94 -9.10
CA THR A 21 -3.07 13.14 -9.58
C THR A 21 -3.34 12.32 -10.85
N GLU A 22 -2.40 12.29 -11.79
CA GLU A 22 -2.52 11.53 -13.03
C GLU A 22 -2.62 10.03 -12.76
N ILE A 23 -1.69 9.44 -11.97
CA ILE A 23 -1.71 8.00 -11.68
C ILE A 23 -2.95 7.59 -10.88
N TYR A 24 -3.44 8.45 -9.98
CA TYR A 24 -4.69 8.23 -9.27
C TYR A 24 -5.90 8.26 -10.20
N GLY A 25 -5.97 9.26 -11.09
CA GLY A 25 -7.04 9.39 -12.07
C GLY A 25 -7.11 8.19 -13.02
N LEU A 26 -5.97 7.71 -13.50
CA LEU A 26 -5.87 6.50 -14.33
C LEU A 26 -6.33 5.25 -13.55
N ASP A 27 -5.87 5.09 -12.31
CA ASP A 27 -6.23 3.96 -11.45
C ASP A 27 -7.73 3.92 -11.16
N GLN A 28 -8.33 5.04 -10.77
CA GLN A 28 -9.75 5.10 -10.46
C GLN A 28 -10.62 5.03 -11.72
N GLY A 29 -10.21 5.68 -12.81
CA GLY A 29 -10.94 5.71 -14.07
C GLY A 29 -11.09 4.33 -14.70
N ILE A 30 -10.01 3.53 -14.71
CA ILE A 30 -10.07 2.17 -15.26
C ILE A 30 -10.93 1.24 -14.41
N ARG A 31 -11.03 1.46 -13.10
CA ARG A 31 -11.89 0.68 -12.20
C ARG A 31 -13.36 1.02 -12.39
N ASN A 32 -13.67 2.27 -12.63
CA ASN A 32 -15.04 2.69 -12.97
C ASN A 32 -15.50 2.07 -14.28
N MET A 33 -14.63 2.04 -15.31
CA MET A 33 -14.92 1.36 -16.59
C MET A 33 -15.12 -0.15 -16.38
N SER A 34 -14.32 -0.78 -15.53
CA SER A 34 -14.44 -2.23 -15.25
C SER A 34 -15.71 -2.60 -14.50
N LEU A 35 -16.30 -1.67 -13.76
CA LEU A 35 -17.59 -1.85 -13.10
C LEU A 35 -18.75 -1.74 -14.09
N ALA A 36 -18.63 -0.85 -15.09
CA ALA A 36 -19.64 -0.64 -16.12
C ALA A 36 -19.65 -1.75 -17.19
N GLN A 37 -18.49 -2.28 -17.52
CA GLN A 37 -18.31 -3.37 -18.46
C GLN A 37 -17.98 -4.64 -17.69
N SER A 38 -18.65 -5.74 -18.00
CA SER A 38 -18.49 -7.02 -17.33
C SER A 38 -17.01 -7.31 -16.96
N ARG A 39 -16.72 -7.50 -15.68
CA ARG A 39 -15.41 -7.95 -15.15
C ARG A 39 -14.91 -9.26 -15.78
N LYS A 40 -15.73 -9.91 -16.61
CA LYS A 40 -15.42 -11.15 -17.33
C LYS A 40 -14.67 -10.90 -18.64
N ASP A 41 -14.66 -9.66 -19.17
CA ASP A 41 -13.92 -9.36 -20.39
C ASP A 41 -12.41 -9.46 -20.17
N LYS A 42 -11.77 -10.34 -20.95
CA LYS A 42 -10.33 -10.59 -20.90
C LYS A 42 -9.52 -9.34 -21.27
N ASN A 43 -9.98 -8.59 -22.27
CA ASN A 43 -9.27 -7.42 -22.78
C ASN A 43 -9.29 -6.29 -21.74
N VAL A 44 -10.43 -6.09 -21.07
CA VAL A 44 -10.55 -5.11 -19.97
C VAL A 44 -9.60 -5.47 -18.84
N ARG A 45 -9.54 -6.75 -18.43
CA ARG A 45 -8.60 -7.18 -17.37
C ARG A 45 -7.14 -6.99 -17.76
N GLU A 46 -6.78 -7.26 -19.02
CA GLU A 46 -5.43 -7.04 -19.50
C GLU A 46 -5.06 -5.55 -19.51
N TYR A 47 -6.00 -4.70 -19.93
CA TYR A 47 -5.79 -3.26 -19.90
C TYR A 47 -5.63 -2.72 -18.49
N ILE A 48 -6.48 -3.16 -17.54
CA ILE A 48 -6.32 -2.82 -16.12
C ILE A 48 -4.92 -3.21 -15.62
N ARG A 49 -4.44 -4.42 -15.90
CA ARG A 49 -3.11 -4.87 -15.49
C ARG A 49 -1.98 -4.01 -16.07
N LYS A 50 -2.10 -3.59 -17.32
CA LYS A 50 -1.11 -2.69 -17.95
C LYS A 50 -1.06 -1.33 -17.25
N VAL A 51 -2.21 -0.72 -17.01
CA VAL A 51 -2.32 0.55 -16.29
C VAL A 51 -1.76 0.41 -14.87
N ASP A 52 -2.17 -0.62 -14.14
CA ASP A 52 -1.71 -0.89 -12.78
C ASP A 52 -0.19 -1.05 -12.74
N SER A 53 0.40 -1.84 -13.64
CA SER A 53 1.85 -2.06 -13.70
C SER A 53 2.63 -0.75 -13.96
N VAL A 54 2.20 0.06 -14.92
CA VAL A 54 2.85 1.35 -15.22
C VAL A 54 2.74 2.30 -14.02
N ASN A 55 1.54 2.43 -13.44
CA ASN A 55 1.32 3.30 -12.29
C ASN A 55 2.14 2.83 -11.07
N PHE A 56 2.24 1.52 -10.86
CA PHE A 56 3.03 0.94 -9.76
C PHE A 56 4.52 1.28 -9.87
N VAL A 57 5.11 1.13 -11.06
CA VAL A 57 6.52 1.49 -11.31
C VAL A 57 6.74 2.98 -11.03
N ARG A 58 5.84 3.85 -11.50
CA ARG A 58 5.93 5.30 -11.25
C ARG A 58 5.82 5.61 -9.75
N ALA A 59 4.88 4.98 -9.04
CA ALA A 59 4.70 5.14 -7.60
C ALA A 59 5.95 4.69 -6.81
N CYS A 60 6.55 3.54 -7.17
CA CYS A 60 7.80 3.08 -6.56
C CYS A 60 8.95 4.09 -6.79
N GLY A 61 9.07 4.66 -7.99
CA GLY A 61 10.06 5.69 -8.29
C GLY A 61 9.88 6.96 -7.45
N ILE A 62 8.62 7.37 -7.22
CA ILE A 62 8.30 8.52 -6.35
C ILE A 62 8.69 8.20 -4.91
N VAL A 63 8.30 7.05 -4.37
CA VAL A 63 8.63 6.64 -2.99
C VAL A 63 10.14 6.52 -2.80
N ALA A 64 10.86 5.94 -3.74
CA ALA A 64 12.31 5.79 -3.66
C ALA A 64 13.05 7.14 -3.64
N LYS A 65 12.54 8.14 -4.35
CA LYS A 65 13.20 9.44 -4.49
C LYS A 65 12.76 10.46 -3.44
N TYR A 66 11.46 10.50 -3.12
CA TYR A 66 10.85 11.55 -2.29
C TYR A 66 10.31 11.03 -0.96
N GLY A 67 10.33 9.70 -0.74
CA GLY A 67 9.65 9.06 0.38
C GLY A 67 8.16 8.87 0.15
N TRP A 68 7.48 8.34 1.16
CA TRP A 68 6.02 8.19 1.14
C TRP A 68 5.35 9.55 1.23
N ILE A 69 4.47 9.86 0.29
CA ILE A 69 3.72 11.11 0.23
C ILE A 69 2.26 10.82 0.58
N ASP A 70 1.79 11.40 1.67
CA ASP A 70 0.42 11.35 2.15
C ASP A 70 -0.09 12.75 2.54
N GLU A 71 -1.22 12.82 3.21
CA GLU A 71 -1.83 14.07 3.68
C GLU A 71 -0.90 14.93 4.56
N LYS A 72 0.06 14.31 5.28
CA LYS A 72 1.01 15.03 6.15
C LYS A 72 2.09 15.77 5.36
N CYS A 73 2.38 15.28 4.16
CA CYS A 73 3.38 15.85 3.26
C CYS A 73 2.80 16.97 2.40
N VAL A 74 1.49 16.92 2.12
CA VAL A 74 0.82 17.83 1.19
C VAL A 74 0.40 19.11 1.90
N ARG A 75 0.83 20.24 1.38
CA ARG A 75 0.56 21.58 1.98
C ARG A 75 0.16 22.60 0.91
N GLY A 76 -0.33 23.75 1.40
CA GLY A 76 -0.71 24.85 0.52
C GLY A 76 -1.85 24.49 -0.42
N LYS A 77 -1.74 24.86 -1.68
CA LYS A 77 -2.79 24.67 -2.71
C LYS A 77 -3.17 23.20 -2.99
N TYR A 78 -2.36 22.24 -2.54
CA TYR A 78 -2.62 20.82 -2.72
C TYR A 78 -3.19 20.14 -1.48
N ALA A 79 -3.31 20.84 -0.36
CA ALA A 79 -3.72 20.26 0.94
C ALA A 79 -5.06 19.52 0.89
N ASP A 80 -5.99 20.02 0.06
CA ASP A 80 -7.34 19.44 -0.09
C ASP A 80 -7.50 18.58 -1.35
N VAL A 81 -6.41 18.30 -2.07
CA VAL A 81 -6.47 17.49 -3.28
C VAL A 81 -6.39 16.00 -2.93
N GLU A 82 -7.55 15.34 -2.86
CA GLU A 82 -7.69 13.93 -2.49
C GLU A 82 -6.84 13.01 -3.37
N SER A 83 -6.80 13.26 -4.68
CA SER A 83 -6.00 12.47 -5.61
C SER A 83 -4.51 12.48 -5.29
N VAL A 84 -3.99 13.54 -4.69
CA VAL A 84 -2.58 13.58 -4.23
C VAL A 84 -2.40 12.78 -2.95
N LYS A 85 -3.30 12.96 -1.97
CA LYS A 85 -3.19 12.31 -0.65
C LYS A 85 -3.35 10.80 -0.72
N SER A 86 -4.26 10.33 -1.58
CA SER A 86 -4.65 8.91 -1.65
C SER A 86 -3.96 8.11 -2.75
N SER A 87 -3.19 8.76 -3.64
CA SER A 87 -2.64 8.11 -4.84
C SER A 87 -1.74 6.92 -4.53
N LEU A 88 -0.71 7.11 -3.72
CA LEU A 88 0.23 6.03 -3.38
C LEU A 88 -0.50 4.89 -2.65
N TYR A 89 -1.37 5.24 -1.70
CA TYR A 89 -2.16 4.23 -0.99
C TYR A 89 -2.99 3.36 -1.93
N ALA A 90 -3.73 3.98 -2.85
CA ALA A 90 -4.55 3.27 -3.83
C ALA A 90 -3.70 2.37 -4.74
N ILE A 91 -2.58 2.90 -5.28
CA ILE A 91 -1.72 2.14 -6.18
C ILE A 91 -1.10 0.92 -5.48
N PHE A 92 -0.55 1.06 -4.28
CA PHE A 92 0.02 -0.07 -3.54
C PHE A 92 -1.06 -1.08 -3.14
N LEU A 93 -2.24 -0.61 -2.76
CA LEU A 93 -3.37 -1.47 -2.42
C LEU A 93 -3.89 -2.28 -3.63
N HIS A 94 -3.83 -1.72 -4.83
CA HIS A 94 -4.33 -2.36 -6.05
C HIS A 94 -3.33 -3.32 -6.72
N ASN A 95 -2.08 -3.33 -6.26
CA ASN A 95 -1.01 -4.19 -6.78
C ASN A 95 -0.48 -5.18 -5.74
N PRO A 96 -1.34 -5.99 -5.09
CA PRO A 96 -0.91 -6.89 -4.01
C PRO A 96 0.13 -7.92 -4.48
N GLN A 97 0.11 -8.36 -5.74
CA GLN A 97 1.06 -9.34 -6.29
C GLN A 97 2.52 -8.85 -6.25
N GLU A 98 2.74 -7.54 -6.24
CA GLU A 98 4.08 -6.94 -6.22
C GLU A 98 4.78 -7.12 -4.85
N PHE A 99 4.01 -7.37 -3.80
CA PHE A 99 4.55 -7.67 -2.46
C PHE A 99 5.23 -9.04 -2.36
N ARG A 100 5.20 -9.85 -3.42
CA ARG A 100 6.08 -11.03 -3.55
C ARG A 100 7.55 -10.61 -3.62
N ASN A 101 7.83 -9.43 -4.14
CA ASN A 101 9.19 -8.91 -4.31
C ASN A 101 9.70 -8.28 -3.01
N ASP A 102 10.79 -8.81 -2.46
CA ASP A 102 11.42 -8.32 -1.25
C ASP A 102 11.89 -6.87 -1.35
N SER A 103 12.27 -6.39 -2.53
CA SER A 103 12.70 -5.00 -2.70
C SER A 103 11.57 -4.02 -2.44
N ILE A 104 10.32 -4.37 -2.83
CA ILE A 104 9.14 -3.57 -2.56
C ILE A 104 8.83 -3.55 -1.07
N ARG A 105 8.89 -4.70 -0.40
CA ARG A 105 8.70 -4.77 1.05
C ARG A 105 9.73 -3.93 1.79
N ARG A 106 11.02 -4.06 1.44
CA ARG A 106 12.10 -3.24 2.04
C ARG A 106 11.92 -1.76 1.80
N LEU A 107 11.51 -1.35 0.59
CA LEU A 107 11.23 0.05 0.28
C LEU A 107 10.18 0.63 1.24
N LEU A 108 9.06 -0.06 1.44
CA LEU A 108 7.98 0.43 2.30
C LEU A 108 8.32 0.32 3.80
N ILE A 109 9.03 -0.73 4.24
CA ILE A 109 9.52 -0.85 5.62
C ILE A 109 10.47 0.31 5.96
N ALA A 110 11.32 0.73 5.02
CA ALA A 110 12.16 1.90 5.21
C ALA A 110 11.34 3.18 5.47
N GLU A 111 10.21 3.34 4.77
CA GLU A 111 9.30 4.46 5.00
C GLU A 111 8.52 4.34 6.33
N VAL A 112 8.18 3.12 6.75
CA VAL A 112 7.61 2.88 8.10
C VAL A 112 8.61 3.29 9.18
N LYS A 113 9.88 2.88 9.06
CA LYS A 113 10.95 3.23 10.03
C LYS A 113 11.23 4.74 10.10
N LYS A 114 11.01 5.47 9.01
CA LYS A 114 11.09 6.94 8.97
C LYS A 114 9.81 7.64 9.48
N SER A 115 8.78 6.88 9.87
CA SER A 115 7.44 7.40 10.23
C SER A 115 6.70 8.16 9.10
N ASN A 116 7.11 7.96 7.86
CA ASN A 116 6.45 8.51 6.68
C ASN A 116 5.21 7.68 6.30
N LEU A 117 5.30 6.34 6.43
CA LEU A 117 4.19 5.41 6.21
C LEU A 117 3.74 4.81 7.54
N SER A 118 2.44 4.76 7.80
CA SER A 118 1.94 4.11 9.00
C SER A 118 2.17 2.59 8.96
N PRO A 119 2.59 1.97 10.08
CA PRO A 119 2.71 0.51 10.16
C PRO A 119 1.42 -0.21 9.74
N GLN A 120 0.26 0.32 10.12
CA GLN A 120 -1.05 -0.25 9.81
C GLN A 120 -1.32 -0.26 8.30
N ALA A 121 -0.95 0.80 7.58
CA ALA A 121 -1.10 0.84 6.12
C ALA A 121 -0.21 -0.21 5.44
N TYR A 122 1.05 -0.33 5.86
CA TYR A 122 1.94 -1.37 5.36
C TYR A 122 1.39 -2.78 5.60
N LEU A 123 0.94 -3.06 6.83
CA LEU A 123 0.35 -4.36 7.17
C LEU A 123 -0.90 -4.66 6.34
N LEU A 124 -1.72 -3.65 6.05
CA LEU A 124 -2.90 -3.81 5.21
C LEU A 124 -2.53 -4.20 3.78
N PHE A 125 -1.51 -3.56 3.19
CA PHE A 125 -1.01 -3.92 1.85
C PHE A 125 -0.48 -5.36 1.83
N LEU A 126 0.32 -5.72 2.83
CA LEU A 126 0.95 -7.03 2.92
C LEU A 126 -0.09 -8.15 3.16
N ASP A 127 -1.08 -7.93 4.04
CA ASP A 127 -2.11 -8.95 4.25
C ASP A 127 -3.03 -9.11 3.03
N LYS A 128 -3.27 -8.02 2.28
CA LYS A 128 -3.96 -8.13 0.99
C LYS A 128 -3.20 -9.04 0.00
N TYR A 129 -1.85 -8.98 -0.01
CA TYR A 129 -1.05 -9.91 -0.79
C TYR A 129 -1.29 -11.36 -0.34
N PHE A 130 -1.22 -11.66 0.95
CA PHE A 130 -1.49 -13.00 1.46
C PHE A 130 -2.90 -13.49 1.09
N VAL A 131 -3.91 -12.63 1.24
CA VAL A 131 -5.30 -12.97 0.92
C VAL A 131 -5.51 -13.21 -0.57
N VAL A 132 -5.00 -12.33 -1.43
CA VAL A 132 -5.25 -12.40 -2.88
C VAL A 132 -4.38 -13.46 -3.56
N CYS A 133 -3.08 -13.51 -3.19
CA CYS A 133 -2.10 -14.35 -3.88
C CYS A 133 -1.89 -15.72 -3.22
N GLU A 134 -1.96 -15.80 -1.88
CA GLU A 134 -1.69 -17.03 -1.12
C GLU A 134 -2.95 -17.67 -0.51
N LYS A 135 -4.11 -17.02 -0.68
CA LYS A 135 -5.42 -17.52 -0.20
C LYS A 135 -5.45 -17.77 1.32
N LYS A 136 -4.72 -16.96 2.08
CA LYS A 136 -4.69 -16.99 3.55
C LYS A 136 -4.62 -15.57 4.11
N THR A 137 -4.96 -15.37 5.37
CA THR A 137 -4.65 -14.15 6.12
C THR A 137 -3.57 -14.47 7.16
N VAL A 138 -2.59 -13.59 7.27
CA VAL A 138 -1.49 -13.70 8.23
C VAL A 138 -1.59 -12.61 9.31
N LEU A 139 -2.14 -11.46 8.95
CA LEU A 139 -2.17 -10.27 9.80
C LEU A 139 -3.59 -9.89 10.25
N ASN A 140 -4.57 -10.76 10.01
CA ASN A 140 -5.96 -10.60 10.45
C ASN A 140 -6.63 -9.29 9.98
N SER A 141 -6.29 -8.79 8.79
CA SER A 141 -6.90 -7.58 8.24
C SER A 141 -8.36 -7.78 7.81
N SER A 142 -9.02 -6.68 7.44
CA SER A 142 -10.39 -6.72 6.89
C SER A 142 -10.53 -7.54 5.62
N PHE A 143 -9.45 -7.75 4.85
CA PHE A 143 -9.48 -8.55 3.63
C PHE A 143 -9.74 -10.04 3.86
N LYS A 144 -9.57 -10.53 5.08
CA LYS A 144 -9.88 -11.93 5.42
C LYS A 144 -11.29 -12.36 5.04
N VAL A 145 -12.26 -11.43 4.99
CA VAL A 145 -13.64 -11.71 4.58
C VAL A 145 -13.77 -12.24 3.14
N TRP A 146 -12.72 -12.11 2.32
CA TRP A 146 -12.66 -12.66 0.97
C TRP A 146 -12.22 -14.13 0.93
N LEU A 147 -11.91 -14.71 2.08
CA LEU A 147 -11.47 -16.10 2.21
C LEU A 147 -12.62 -17.00 2.68
N ASP A 148 -12.63 -18.24 2.23
CA ASP A 148 -13.55 -19.27 2.73
C ASP A 148 -13.32 -19.56 4.22
N LYS A 149 -12.05 -19.42 4.65
CA LYS A 149 -11.64 -19.59 6.05
C LYS A 149 -10.98 -18.30 6.56
N PRO A 150 -11.80 -17.35 7.08
CA PRO A 150 -11.34 -16.00 7.45
C PRO A 150 -10.67 -15.92 8.83
N PHE A 151 -9.73 -16.83 9.11
CA PHE A 151 -8.96 -16.85 10.34
C PHE A 151 -7.47 -17.05 10.07
N VAL A 152 -6.64 -16.58 11.00
CA VAL A 152 -5.19 -16.80 10.94
C VAL A 152 -4.89 -18.20 11.50
N LYS A 153 -4.13 -18.99 10.75
CA LYS A 153 -3.75 -20.33 11.17
C LYS A 153 -2.64 -20.29 12.22
N LYS A 154 -2.62 -21.28 13.12
CA LYS A 154 -1.56 -21.44 14.12
C LYS A 154 -0.15 -21.55 13.50
N GLU A 155 -0.04 -22.20 12.36
CA GLU A 155 1.21 -22.37 11.62
C GLU A 155 1.79 -21.03 11.12
N ASP A 156 0.95 -20.01 10.89
CA ASP A 156 1.37 -18.67 10.43
C ASP A 156 1.73 -17.72 11.58
N LYS A 157 1.63 -18.14 12.87
CA LYS A 157 1.89 -17.30 14.03
C LYS A 157 3.29 -16.71 14.02
N GLN A 158 4.32 -17.51 13.78
CA GLN A 158 5.72 -17.03 13.77
C GLN A 158 5.95 -16.00 12.69
N LEU A 159 5.36 -16.19 11.50
CA LEU A 159 5.42 -15.24 10.41
C LEU A 159 4.72 -13.92 10.78
N SER A 160 3.52 -14.02 11.33
CA SER A 160 2.76 -12.86 11.82
C SER A 160 3.55 -12.06 12.85
N ASP A 161 4.06 -12.73 13.89
CA ASP A 161 4.83 -12.12 14.97
C ASP A 161 6.11 -11.44 14.45
N SER A 162 6.80 -12.06 13.48
CA SER A 162 7.98 -11.48 12.85
C SER A 162 7.67 -10.19 12.10
N ILE A 163 6.61 -10.20 11.28
CA ILE A 163 6.18 -9.03 10.52
C ILE A 163 5.76 -7.89 11.45
N MET A 164 4.96 -8.19 12.48
CA MET A 164 4.49 -7.19 13.45
C MET A 164 5.67 -6.51 14.17
N LYS A 165 6.65 -7.31 14.63
CA LYS A 165 7.86 -6.79 15.29
C LYS A 165 8.71 -5.94 14.35
N GLU A 166 8.85 -6.33 13.09
CA GLU A 166 9.65 -5.61 12.09
C GLU A 166 9.15 -4.17 11.89
N VAL A 167 7.84 -3.96 12.00
CA VAL A 167 7.21 -2.63 11.89
C VAL A 167 6.96 -1.94 13.23
N GLY A 168 7.49 -2.50 14.33
CA GLY A 168 7.41 -1.89 15.65
C GLY A 168 6.05 -2.02 16.34
N LEU A 169 5.23 -2.99 15.96
CA LEU A 169 3.92 -3.25 16.58
C LEU A 169 3.94 -4.47 17.50
N SER A 170 3.03 -4.46 18.47
CA SER A 170 2.76 -5.63 19.31
C SER A 170 2.20 -6.78 18.46
N THR A 171 2.57 -8.01 18.81
CA THR A 171 2.06 -9.23 18.15
C THR A 171 0.56 -9.41 18.35
N LEU A 172 -0.08 -10.14 17.46
CA LEU A 172 -1.50 -10.48 17.60
C LEU A 172 -1.71 -11.39 18.80
N PRO A 173 -2.85 -11.27 19.52
CA PRO A 173 -3.19 -12.15 20.63
C PRO A 173 -3.31 -13.62 20.17
N ASP A 174 -2.91 -14.57 21.02
CA ASP A 174 -2.95 -16.01 20.71
C ASP A 174 -4.36 -16.50 20.34
N SER A 175 -5.40 -15.88 20.87
CA SER A 175 -6.80 -16.18 20.57
C SER A 175 -7.22 -15.96 19.10
N ILE A 176 -6.44 -15.20 18.34
CA ILE A 176 -6.67 -14.97 16.89
C ILE A 176 -6.30 -16.21 16.07
N PHE A 177 -5.32 -16.99 16.54
CA PHE A 177 -4.78 -18.13 15.80
C PHE A 177 -5.61 -19.40 16.07
N LYS A 178 -6.14 -20.02 15.00
CA LYS A 178 -7.00 -21.21 15.07
C LYS A 178 -6.36 -22.42 14.37
#